data_bc25802e17b57ceb29b6a9e58349588e
#
_entry.id   bc25802e17b57ceb29b6a9e58349588e
#
_cell.length_a   1.000
_cell.length_b   1.000
_cell.length_c   1.000
_cell.angle_alpha   90.00
_cell.angle_beta   90.00
_cell.angle_gamma   90.00
#
_symmetry.space_group_name_H-M   'P 1'
#
loop_
_entity.id
_entity.type
_entity.pdbx_description
1 polymer ?
#
loop_
_entity_poly.entity_id
_entity_poly.type
_entity_poly.pdbx_seq_one_letter_code
_entity_poly.pdbx_strand_id
1 'polypeptide(L)'
;MKHLRVCVALMMATFVIWGCKEGNSSQQAGENDSLATANAGDSTIYGKCGEGSMMHTLELIDDEGKVHHFMINMDDSSVVQGGMLTGDRMAVIRSVVYGDTMATTVINLTTLQGKWSSLAKSFQIEEGGKVKSNADAESNPWTTWKIYNGKLVLNTDTFTINELRADSLFLENKEGIFGFQRLK
;
A
#
# COMPACT_ATOMS: atom_id res chain seq x y z
N MET A 1 27.61 -43.76 -65.97
CA MET A 1 28.79 -42.96 -66.42
C MET A 1 29.11 -42.00 -65.30
N LYS A 2 30.16 -42.32 -64.71
CA LYS A 2 31.36 -41.49 -64.42
C LYS A 2 31.13 -40.42 -63.38
N HIS A 3 31.67 -40.68 -62.25
CA HIS A 3 32.86 -40.10 -61.63
C HIS A 3 32.61 -38.63 -61.20
N LEU A 4 32.93 -38.20 -60.02
CA LEU A 4 34.23 -38.13 -59.45
C LEU A 4 34.11 -37.52 -58.03
N ARG A 5 34.53 -38.20 -57.06
CA ARG A 5 35.48 -37.83 -56.01
C ARG A 5 35.79 -36.33 -55.92
N VAL A 6 35.71 -35.76 -54.78
CA VAL A 6 36.88 -35.26 -54.05
C VAL A 6 36.49 -34.84 -52.66
N CYS A 7 37.11 -35.49 -51.72
CA CYS A 7 37.45 -35.08 -50.36
C CYS A 7 38.01 -33.68 -50.32
N VAL A 8 37.88 -33.04 -49.21
CA VAL A 8 38.89 -32.30 -48.46
C VAL A 8 38.18 -31.54 -47.37
N ALA A 9 38.32 -32.00 -46.21
CA ALA A 9 39.19 -31.58 -45.12
C ALA A 9 38.58 -30.37 -44.37
N LEU A 10 38.10 -30.66 -43.15
CA LEU A 10 38.81 -30.29 -41.92
C LEU A 10 39.08 -28.82 -41.80
N MET A 11 38.29 -28.14 -41.03
CA MET A 11 38.85 -27.21 -40.04
C MET A 11 37.90 -27.08 -38.86
N MET A 12 38.37 -27.65 -37.80
CA MET A 12 37.96 -27.32 -36.42
C MET A 12 38.29 -25.85 -36.19
N ALA A 13 37.32 -25.14 -35.64
CA ALA A 13 37.61 -23.95 -34.87
C ALA A 13 36.76 -24.00 -33.59
N THR A 14 37.25 -24.69 -32.64
CA THR A 14 36.84 -24.61 -31.22
C THR A 14 37.26 -23.23 -30.73
N PHE A 15 36.27 -22.33 -30.57
CA PHE A 15 36.47 -21.16 -29.73
C PHE A 15 35.89 -21.47 -28.37
N VAL A 16 36.72 -22.00 -27.53
CA VAL A 16 36.55 -21.98 -26.06
C VAL A 16 36.95 -20.58 -25.64
N ILE A 17 36.01 -19.72 -25.37
CA ILE A 17 36.30 -18.52 -24.60
C ILE A 17 35.96 -18.80 -23.14
N TRP A 18 36.99 -19.22 -22.47
CA TRP A 18 37.03 -19.24 -21.01
C TRP A 18 37.28 -17.82 -20.57
N GLY A 19 36.21 -17.16 -20.15
CA GLY A 19 36.25 -15.87 -19.48
C GLY A 19 35.81 -16.03 -18.04
N CYS A 20 36.64 -16.61 -17.21
CA CYS A 20 36.57 -16.36 -15.78
C CYS A 20 36.90 -14.90 -15.53
N LYS A 21 35.93 -14.11 -15.11
CA LYS A 21 36.19 -12.89 -14.38
C LYS A 21 35.65 -13.06 -12.99
N GLU A 22 36.52 -13.42 -12.09
CA GLU A 22 36.33 -13.16 -10.68
C GLU A 22 36.09 -11.66 -10.50
N GLY A 23 34.93 -11.33 -10.00
CA GLY A 23 34.52 -10.00 -9.60
C GLY A 23 33.71 -10.11 -8.34
N ASN A 24 34.42 -10.10 -7.23
CA ASN A 24 34.09 -9.59 -5.91
C ASN A 24 32.60 -9.58 -5.56
N SER A 25 32.16 -10.61 -4.86
CA SER A 25 30.89 -10.66 -4.18
C SER A 25 30.88 -9.68 -3.01
N SER A 26 30.45 -8.47 -3.23
CA SER A 26 29.81 -7.72 -2.17
C SER A 26 28.39 -8.25 -2.03
N GLN A 27 28.18 -9.03 -0.98
CA GLN A 27 26.86 -9.38 -0.48
C GLN A 27 26.17 -8.08 -0.07
N GLN A 28 25.42 -7.52 -0.99
CA GLN A 28 24.35 -6.63 -0.68
C GLN A 28 23.19 -7.53 -0.31
N ALA A 29 22.87 -7.56 0.98
CA ALA A 29 21.65 -8.14 1.48
C ALA A 29 20.49 -7.50 0.71
N GLY A 30 19.97 -8.21 -0.26
CA GLY A 30 18.71 -7.86 -0.90
C GLY A 30 17.64 -8.02 0.17
N GLU A 31 17.14 -6.92 0.69
CA GLU A 31 15.82 -6.90 1.28
C GLU A 31 14.87 -7.42 0.18
N ASN A 32 14.49 -8.68 0.32
CA ASN A 32 13.35 -9.22 -0.37
C ASN A 32 12.12 -8.53 0.23
N ASP A 33 11.79 -7.38 -0.34
CA ASP A 33 10.50 -6.75 -0.19
C ASP A 33 9.48 -7.61 -0.96
N SER A 34 9.16 -8.77 -0.38
CA SER A 34 8.13 -9.65 -0.89
C SER A 34 6.77 -9.07 -0.56
N LEU A 35 6.45 -7.94 -1.20
CA LEU A 35 5.09 -7.46 -1.29
C LEU A 35 4.34 -8.35 -2.27
N ALA A 36 3.76 -9.41 -1.72
CA ALA A 36 2.82 -10.23 -2.44
C ALA A 36 1.75 -9.36 -3.09
N THR A 37 1.73 -9.37 -4.40
CA THR A 37 0.62 -8.98 -5.29
C THR A 37 -0.09 -7.65 -4.96
N ALA A 38 0.66 -6.63 -4.59
CA ALA A 38 0.18 -5.27 -4.70
C ALA A 38 0.07 -4.93 -6.19
N ASN A 39 -1.04 -4.32 -6.61
CA ASN A 39 -1.16 -3.74 -7.94
C ASN A 39 0.13 -2.98 -8.25
N ALA A 40 0.76 -3.24 -9.40
CA ALA A 40 1.99 -2.56 -9.78
C ALA A 40 1.82 -1.04 -9.60
N GLY A 41 2.54 -0.47 -8.63
CA GLY A 41 2.46 0.94 -8.27
C GLY A 41 1.79 1.29 -6.92
N ASP A 42 1.24 0.34 -6.17
CA ASP A 42 0.76 0.61 -4.80
C ASP A 42 1.89 0.40 -3.79
N SER A 43 2.23 1.45 -3.05
CA SER A 43 3.26 1.45 -2.01
C SER A 43 2.69 1.33 -0.58
N THR A 44 1.40 1.03 -0.45
CA THR A 44 0.72 0.92 0.85
C THR A 44 1.14 -0.35 1.57
N ILE A 45 1.62 -0.20 2.81
CA ILE A 45 1.94 -1.31 3.71
C ILE A 45 0.75 -1.51 4.66
N TYR A 46 0.24 -2.73 4.72
CA TYR A 46 -0.86 -3.09 5.60
C TYR A 46 -0.36 -3.91 6.79
N GLY A 47 -0.96 -3.69 7.97
CA GLY A 47 -0.59 -4.43 9.15
C GLY A 47 -1.46 -4.07 10.35
N LYS A 48 -1.08 -4.57 11.52
CA LYS A 48 -1.70 -4.24 12.81
C LYS A 48 -0.78 -3.32 13.60
N CYS A 49 -1.36 -2.34 14.27
CA CYS A 49 -0.66 -1.51 15.25
C CYS A 49 -0.15 -2.38 16.40
N GLY A 50 1.16 -2.40 16.62
CA GLY A 50 1.81 -3.17 17.67
C GLY A 50 1.82 -2.46 19.01
N GLU A 51 2.19 -3.21 20.06
CA GLU A 51 2.26 -2.70 21.44
C GLU A 51 3.42 -1.70 21.66
N GLY A 52 4.45 -1.75 20.79
CA GLY A 52 5.57 -0.81 20.81
C GLY A 52 5.26 0.56 20.23
N SER A 53 4.02 0.78 19.76
CA SER A 53 3.60 2.09 19.24
C SER A 53 3.50 3.12 20.35
N MET A 54 4.05 4.31 20.07
CA MET A 54 4.08 5.46 20.97
C MET A 54 3.72 6.73 20.21
N MET A 55 3.71 7.88 20.90
CA MET A 55 3.33 9.17 20.30
C MET A 55 4.09 9.48 18.99
N HIS A 56 5.39 9.21 18.94
CA HIS A 56 6.25 9.54 17.78
C HIS A 56 6.69 8.33 16.97
N THR A 57 6.18 7.14 17.27
CA THR A 57 6.61 5.89 16.62
C THR A 57 5.44 4.96 16.45
N LEU A 58 5.26 4.46 15.23
CA LEU A 58 4.35 3.37 14.93
C LEU A 58 5.14 2.08 14.79
N GLU A 59 4.82 1.09 15.61
CA GLU A 59 5.15 -0.30 15.37
C GLU A 59 4.02 -0.92 14.53
N LEU A 60 4.35 -1.40 13.35
CA LEU A 60 3.41 -2.08 12.47
C LEU A 60 3.84 -3.53 12.29
N ILE A 61 2.98 -4.45 12.62
CA ILE A 61 3.16 -5.88 12.33
C ILE A 61 2.39 -6.16 11.04
N ASP A 62 3.11 -6.36 9.93
CA ASP A 62 2.49 -6.58 8.63
C ASP A 62 1.81 -7.94 8.52
N ASP A 63 1.18 -8.22 7.38
CA ASP A 63 0.42 -9.44 7.14
C ASP A 63 1.31 -10.71 7.06
N GLU A 64 2.62 -10.52 6.88
CA GLU A 64 3.62 -11.59 6.87
C GLU A 64 4.21 -11.81 8.27
N GLY A 65 3.83 -10.97 9.26
CA GLY A 65 4.33 -11.01 10.63
C GLY A 65 5.66 -10.26 10.82
N LYS A 66 6.13 -9.52 9.84
CA LYS A 66 7.32 -8.69 9.95
C LYS A 66 6.98 -7.41 10.73
N VAL A 67 7.86 -7.06 11.65
CA VAL A 67 7.73 -5.83 12.45
C VAL A 67 8.45 -4.69 11.77
N HIS A 68 7.74 -3.59 11.55
CA HIS A 68 8.25 -2.34 11.03
C HIS A 68 8.14 -1.25 12.09
N HIS A 69 9.15 -0.38 12.17
CA HIS A 69 9.12 0.80 13.03
C HIS A 69 9.18 2.04 12.16
N PHE A 70 8.19 2.91 12.30
CA PHE A 70 8.09 4.16 11.57
C PHE A 70 8.14 5.32 12.55
N MET A 71 8.97 6.31 12.27
CA MET A 71 8.88 7.59 12.96
C MET A 71 7.68 8.39 12.42
N ILE A 72 7.02 9.12 13.30
CA ILE A 72 5.85 9.94 12.97
C ILE A 72 6.17 11.40 13.30
N ASN A 73 5.93 12.27 12.34
CA ASN A 73 5.96 13.71 12.60
C ASN A 73 4.62 14.14 13.24
N MET A 74 4.62 14.36 14.54
CA MET A 74 3.42 14.77 15.28
C MET A 74 3.08 16.26 15.16
N ASP A 75 3.98 17.06 14.60
CA ASP A 75 3.69 18.46 14.27
C ASP A 75 2.74 18.57 13.07
N ASP A 76 2.63 17.50 12.28
CA ASP A 76 1.70 17.38 11.18
C ASP A 76 0.55 16.41 11.53
N SER A 77 -0.57 16.97 11.98
CA SER A 77 -1.76 16.21 12.36
C SER A 77 -2.40 15.44 11.17
N SER A 78 -2.01 15.74 9.94
CA SER A 78 -2.53 15.05 8.75
C SER A 78 -1.89 13.67 8.55
N VAL A 79 -0.75 13.40 9.16
CA VAL A 79 -0.01 12.13 9.01
C VAL A 79 -0.81 10.96 9.54
N VAL A 80 -1.46 11.09 10.72
CA VAL A 80 -2.20 10.01 11.37
C VAL A 80 -3.70 10.28 11.33
N GLN A 81 -4.39 9.45 10.59
CA GLN A 81 -5.84 9.51 10.41
C GLN A 81 -6.50 8.35 11.18
N GLY A 82 -7.40 8.67 12.12
CA GLY A 82 -8.16 7.70 12.90
C GLY A 82 -7.49 7.18 14.17
N GLY A 83 -6.34 7.75 14.54
CA GLY A 83 -5.58 7.36 15.73
C GLY A 83 -4.79 6.06 15.58
N MET A 84 -4.06 5.71 16.64
CA MET A 84 -3.24 4.49 16.70
C MET A 84 -3.56 3.75 18.00
N LEU A 85 -4.33 2.69 17.93
CA LEU A 85 -4.58 1.80 19.05
C LEU A 85 -3.99 0.42 18.75
N THR A 86 -3.36 -0.18 19.74
CA THR A 86 -2.81 -1.53 19.63
C THR A 86 -3.87 -2.52 19.12
N GLY A 87 -3.53 -3.27 18.10
CA GLY A 87 -4.40 -4.25 17.45
C GLY A 87 -5.23 -3.70 16.29
N ASP A 88 -5.34 -2.38 16.14
CA ASP A 88 -6.05 -1.78 15.02
C ASP A 88 -5.37 -2.09 13.68
N ARG A 89 -6.17 -2.27 12.65
CA ARG A 89 -5.70 -2.47 11.28
C ARG A 89 -5.29 -1.13 10.67
N MET A 90 -4.08 -1.08 10.12
CA MET A 90 -3.48 0.14 9.57
C MET A 90 -3.12 -0.01 8.10
N ALA A 91 -3.14 1.12 7.38
CA ALA A 91 -2.52 1.29 6.08
C ALA A 91 -1.49 2.42 6.16
N VAL A 92 -0.25 2.16 5.76
CA VAL A 92 0.87 3.07 5.96
C VAL A 92 1.58 3.34 4.64
N ILE A 93 1.87 4.61 4.38
CA ILE A 93 2.83 5.06 3.36
C ILE A 93 4.09 5.53 4.07
N ARG A 94 5.23 5.07 3.59
CA ARG A 94 6.53 5.41 4.15
C ARG A 94 7.41 6.22 3.19
N SER A 95 8.34 6.96 3.77
CA SER A 95 9.51 7.50 3.07
C SER A 95 10.76 7.29 3.91
N VAL A 96 11.91 7.41 3.28
CA VAL A 96 13.21 7.43 4.00
C VAL A 96 13.73 8.85 3.98
N VAL A 97 13.95 9.42 5.17
CA VAL A 97 14.42 10.78 5.35
C VAL A 97 15.67 10.75 6.24
N TYR A 98 16.82 11.14 5.72
CA TYR A 98 18.11 11.12 6.42
C TYR A 98 18.51 9.76 7.02
N GLY A 99 18.03 8.65 6.40
CA GLY A 99 18.32 7.29 6.88
C GLY A 99 17.25 6.71 7.80
N ASP A 100 16.33 7.54 8.31
CA ASP A 100 15.21 7.09 9.12
C ASP A 100 13.99 6.76 8.27
N THR A 101 13.28 5.71 8.66
CA THR A 101 12.02 5.34 8.01
C THR A 101 10.86 6.10 8.66
N MET A 102 10.29 7.03 7.90
CA MET A 102 9.18 7.88 8.34
C MET A 102 7.86 7.37 7.77
N ALA A 103 6.81 7.35 8.59
CA ALA A 103 5.45 7.28 8.06
C ALA A 103 5.03 8.66 7.55
N THR A 104 4.64 8.75 6.30
CA THR A 104 4.10 9.98 5.69
C THR A 104 2.58 9.99 5.67
N THR A 105 1.95 8.83 5.77
CA THR A 105 0.50 8.68 5.91
C THR A 105 0.23 7.41 6.70
N VAL A 106 -0.59 7.51 7.72
CA VAL A 106 -1.11 6.39 8.53
C VAL A 106 -2.62 6.50 8.55
N ILE A 107 -3.32 5.50 8.06
CA ILE A 107 -4.78 5.44 8.06
C ILE A 107 -5.20 4.25 8.91
N ASN A 108 -5.97 4.52 9.96
CA ASN A 108 -6.58 3.50 10.80
C ASN A 108 -7.81 2.93 10.10
N LEU A 109 -7.68 1.72 9.56
CA LEU A 109 -8.75 1.04 8.83
C LEU A 109 -9.87 0.55 9.76
N THR A 110 -9.55 0.23 11.01
CA THR A 110 -10.54 -0.12 12.03
C THR A 110 -11.46 1.07 12.31
N THR A 111 -10.87 2.27 12.44
CA THR A 111 -11.65 3.51 12.59
C THR A 111 -12.38 3.89 11.30
N LEU A 112 -11.81 3.63 10.12
CA LEU A 112 -12.46 3.94 8.84
C LEU A 112 -13.72 3.10 8.60
N GLN A 113 -13.71 1.84 9.03
CA GLN A 113 -14.87 0.96 8.90
C GLN A 113 -16.03 1.42 9.76
N GLY A 114 -17.25 1.27 9.24
CA GLY A 114 -18.48 1.64 9.93
C GLY A 114 -19.48 2.35 9.02
N LYS A 115 -20.58 2.84 9.63
CA LYS A 115 -21.65 3.54 8.91
C LYS A 115 -21.38 5.03 8.93
N TRP A 116 -21.40 5.64 7.76
CA TRP A 116 -21.15 7.06 7.56
C TRP A 116 -22.34 7.73 6.87
N SER A 117 -22.71 8.91 7.29
CA SER A 117 -23.85 9.63 6.74
C SER A 117 -23.58 11.13 6.62
N SER A 118 -24.10 11.71 5.55
CA SER A 118 -24.26 13.14 5.33
C SER A 118 -25.70 13.42 4.88
N LEU A 119 -26.01 14.69 4.60
CA LEU A 119 -27.31 15.05 4.04
C LEU A 119 -27.57 14.44 2.66
N ALA A 120 -26.49 14.19 1.89
CA ALA A 120 -26.60 13.76 0.50
C ALA A 120 -26.34 12.25 0.32
N LYS A 121 -25.65 11.60 1.27
CA LYS A 121 -25.16 10.23 1.08
C LYS A 121 -25.02 9.49 2.40
N SER A 122 -25.39 8.20 2.39
CA SER A 122 -25.22 7.31 3.53
C SER A 122 -24.68 5.98 3.04
N PHE A 123 -23.60 5.49 3.68
CA PHE A 123 -22.94 4.26 3.29
C PHE A 123 -22.26 3.58 4.48
N GLN A 124 -21.94 2.32 4.32
CA GLN A 124 -21.16 1.54 5.28
C GLN A 124 -19.91 0.98 4.63
N ILE A 125 -18.76 1.30 5.21
CA ILE A 125 -17.47 0.69 4.86
C ILE A 125 -17.34 -0.59 5.68
N GLU A 126 -17.20 -1.73 5.01
CA GLU A 126 -17.06 -3.05 5.62
C GLU A 126 -15.65 -3.61 5.38
N GLU A 127 -15.26 -4.55 6.20
CA GLU A 127 -14.03 -5.32 5.98
C GLU A 127 -14.06 -6.02 4.61
N GLY A 128 -12.86 -6.30 4.06
CA GLY A 128 -12.73 -6.99 2.78
C GLY A 128 -13.06 -6.14 1.55
N GLY A 129 -12.99 -4.81 1.66
CA GLY A 129 -13.09 -3.92 0.51
C GLY A 129 -14.52 -3.68 0.02
N LYS A 130 -15.53 -3.97 0.82
CA LYS A 130 -16.94 -3.80 0.46
C LYS A 130 -17.52 -2.50 1.02
N VAL A 131 -18.37 -1.87 0.23
CA VAL A 131 -19.21 -0.74 0.66
C VAL A 131 -20.67 -1.11 0.44
N LYS A 132 -21.50 -0.82 1.42
CA LYS A 132 -22.97 -0.86 1.27
C LYS A 132 -23.51 0.54 1.26
N SER A 133 -24.19 0.93 0.19
CA SER A 133 -24.98 2.16 0.17
C SER A 133 -26.29 1.93 0.90
N ASN A 134 -26.71 2.91 1.70
CA ASN A 134 -27.98 2.84 2.45
C ASN A 134 -29.10 3.66 1.80
N ALA A 135 -28.86 4.19 0.61
CA ALA A 135 -29.85 4.98 -0.10
C ALA A 135 -30.49 4.16 -1.23
N ASP A 136 -31.75 3.80 -1.07
CA ASP A 136 -32.54 2.99 -2.03
C ASP A 136 -32.71 3.66 -3.43
N ALA A 137 -32.34 4.92 -3.58
CA ALA A 137 -32.52 5.72 -4.79
C ALA A 137 -31.19 6.30 -5.35
N GLU A 138 -30.05 5.81 -4.92
CA GLU A 138 -28.77 6.32 -5.40
C GLU A 138 -28.44 5.79 -6.80
N SER A 139 -28.30 6.69 -7.78
CA SER A 139 -28.02 6.31 -9.18
C SER A 139 -26.63 5.72 -9.40
N ASN A 140 -25.69 5.96 -8.49
CA ASN A 140 -24.33 5.44 -8.55
C ASN A 140 -23.80 5.12 -7.14
N PRO A 141 -24.24 4.00 -6.53
CA PRO A 141 -23.80 3.63 -5.19
C PRO A 141 -22.34 3.20 -5.18
N TRP A 142 -21.61 3.54 -4.13
CA TRP A 142 -20.32 2.93 -3.86
C TRP A 142 -20.54 1.49 -3.38
N THR A 143 -19.76 0.56 -3.96
CA THR A 143 -19.85 -0.88 -3.67
C THR A 143 -18.55 -1.48 -3.21
N THR A 144 -17.44 -0.82 -3.53
CA THR A 144 -16.09 -1.28 -3.16
C THR A 144 -15.24 -0.14 -2.62
N TRP A 145 -14.26 -0.50 -1.78
CA TRP A 145 -13.25 0.43 -1.31
C TRP A 145 -11.86 -0.22 -1.22
N LYS A 146 -10.84 0.58 -1.31
CA LYS A 146 -9.45 0.23 -0.99
C LYS A 146 -8.67 1.49 -0.60
N ILE A 147 -7.54 1.28 0.06
CA ILE A 147 -6.51 2.32 0.12
C ILE A 147 -5.53 2.05 -1.03
N TYR A 148 -5.13 3.11 -1.71
CA TYR A 148 -4.16 3.06 -2.78
C TYR A 148 -3.24 4.28 -2.67
N ASN A 149 -1.95 4.05 -2.42
CA ASN A 149 -0.97 5.13 -2.20
C ASN A 149 -1.45 6.18 -1.18
N GLY A 150 -2.02 5.72 -0.03
CA GLY A 150 -2.48 6.59 1.04
C GLY A 150 -3.80 7.33 0.77
N LYS A 151 -4.50 7.01 -0.31
CA LYS A 151 -5.80 7.60 -0.65
C LYS A 151 -6.90 6.56 -0.56
N LEU A 152 -8.09 7.00 -0.15
CA LEU A 152 -9.29 6.16 -0.18
C LEU A 152 -9.87 6.15 -1.59
N VAL A 153 -10.01 4.97 -2.16
CA VAL A 153 -10.67 4.76 -3.45
C VAL A 153 -12.03 4.09 -3.19
N LEU A 154 -13.10 4.73 -3.61
CA LEU A 154 -14.49 4.23 -3.54
C LEU A 154 -14.97 3.99 -4.97
N ASN A 155 -15.14 2.74 -5.38
CA ASN A 155 -15.28 2.33 -6.79
C ASN A 155 -14.09 2.84 -7.63
N THR A 156 -14.30 3.89 -8.41
CA THR A 156 -13.29 4.59 -9.23
C THR A 156 -12.92 5.97 -8.69
N ASP A 157 -13.68 6.48 -7.72
CA ASP A 157 -13.48 7.80 -7.15
C ASP A 157 -12.36 7.78 -6.12
N THR A 158 -11.40 8.66 -6.27
CA THR A 158 -10.24 8.76 -5.38
C THR A 158 -10.35 9.98 -4.48
N PHE A 159 -10.18 9.76 -3.18
CA PHE A 159 -10.28 10.78 -2.15
C PHE A 159 -9.02 10.85 -1.30
N THR A 160 -8.63 12.07 -0.93
CA THR A 160 -7.76 12.31 0.21
C THR A 160 -8.60 12.27 1.48
N ILE A 161 -8.14 11.60 2.51
CA ILE A 161 -8.75 11.66 3.84
C ILE A 161 -8.14 12.87 4.54
N ASN A 162 -8.91 13.96 4.65
CA ASN A 162 -8.46 15.17 5.34
C ASN A 162 -8.57 15.04 6.84
N GLU A 163 -9.60 14.33 7.30
CA GLU A 163 -9.80 14.02 8.72
C GLU A 163 -10.56 12.70 8.86
N LEU A 164 -10.05 11.84 9.73
CA LEU A 164 -10.75 10.65 10.20
C LEU A 164 -10.68 10.62 11.73
N ARG A 165 -11.83 10.63 12.38
CA ARG A 165 -12.00 10.48 13.82
C ARG A 165 -13.03 9.39 14.14
N ALA A 166 -13.24 9.15 15.42
CA ALA A 166 -14.22 8.16 15.87
C ALA A 166 -15.64 8.44 15.35
N ASP A 167 -15.99 9.71 15.15
CA ASP A 167 -17.35 10.17 14.80
C ASP A 167 -17.43 10.97 13.50
N SER A 168 -16.32 11.37 12.91
CA SER A 168 -16.27 12.23 11.73
C SER A 168 -15.30 11.73 10.67
N LEU A 169 -15.66 11.91 9.40
CA LEU A 169 -14.86 11.59 8.22
C LEU A 169 -15.00 12.73 7.22
N PHE A 170 -13.86 13.34 6.84
CA PHE A 170 -13.81 14.35 5.79
C PHE A 170 -12.96 13.83 4.64
N LEU A 171 -13.60 13.74 3.48
CA LEU A 171 -13.01 13.27 2.23
C LEU A 171 -12.91 14.43 1.23
N GLU A 172 -11.80 14.52 0.52
CA GLU A 172 -11.61 15.55 -0.51
C GLU A 172 -11.25 14.91 -1.84
N ASN A 173 -11.88 15.41 -2.89
CA ASN A 173 -11.52 15.14 -4.27
C ASN A 173 -11.57 16.45 -5.09
N LYS A 174 -11.43 16.34 -6.43
CA LYS A 174 -11.51 17.49 -7.36
C LYS A 174 -12.84 18.26 -7.32
N GLU A 175 -13.90 17.67 -6.78
CA GLU A 175 -15.25 18.25 -6.69
C GLU A 175 -15.46 19.02 -5.38
N GLY A 176 -14.61 18.79 -4.37
CA GLY A 176 -14.65 19.49 -3.08
C GLY A 176 -14.42 18.59 -1.89
N ILE A 177 -14.84 19.10 -0.73
CA ILE A 177 -14.73 18.41 0.57
C ILE A 177 -16.13 17.90 0.97
N PHE A 178 -16.18 16.64 1.35
CA PHE A 178 -17.39 15.93 1.77
C PHE A 178 -17.24 15.50 3.22
N GLY A 179 -18.12 16.00 4.08
CA GLY A 179 -18.16 15.66 5.51
C GLY A 179 -19.22 14.61 5.79
N PHE A 180 -18.84 13.60 6.59
CA PHE A 180 -19.73 12.53 7.04
C PHE A 180 -19.62 12.39 8.54
N GLN A 181 -20.73 12.01 9.17
CA GLN A 181 -20.81 11.67 10.57
C GLN A 181 -21.05 10.15 10.72
N ARG A 182 -20.49 9.57 11.76
CA ARG A 182 -20.70 8.17 12.07
C ARG A 182 -22.12 7.94 12.59
N LEU A 183 -22.81 6.99 12.00
CA LEU A 183 -24.07 6.49 12.54
C LEU A 183 -23.79 5.43 13.62
N LYS A 184 -24.48 5.55 14.74
CA LYS A 184 -24.43 4.59 15.86
C LYS A 184 -25.24 3.34 15.55
#